data_fff33fd9b621be7874270230a71c44f7
#
_entry.id   fff33fd9b621be7874270230a71c44f7
#
_cell.length_a   1.000
_cell.length_b   1.000
_cell.length_c   1.000
_cell.angle_alpha   90.00
_cell.angle_beta   90.00
_cell.angle_gamma   90.00
#
_symmetry.space_group_name_H-M   'P 1'
#
loop_
_entity.id
_entity.type
_entity.pdbx_description
1 polymer ?
#
loop_
_entity_poly.entity_id
_entity_poly.type
_entity_poly.pdbx_seq_one_letter_code
_entity_poly.pdbx_strand_id
1 'polypeptide(L)'
;MKSTPLIVPVLSIIKGPQTGNVFELDQPEVTIGRDPSNTIFLNDMTVSRSHAKILRNAAGVLIEDLGSLNGTWVDGAIVNSAPLHDGSSVQIGTFTLMYHESTVERIETGE
;
A
#
# COMPACT_ATOMS: atom_id res chain seq x y z
N MET A 1 -33.88 -4.25 0.11
CA MET A 1 -32.49 -4.69 0.18
C MET A 1 -31.69 -4.04 -0.93
N LYS A 2 -30.60 -3.41 -0.58
CA LYS A 2 -29.76 -2.70 -1.53
C LYS A 2 -28.34 -3.27 -1.50
N SER A 3 -27.70 -3.34 -2.65
CA SER A 3 -26.31 -3.75 -2.78
C SER A 3 -25.49 -2.53 -3.21
N THR A 4 -24.47 -2.18 -2.42
CA THR A 4 -23.59 -1.06 -2.71
C THR A 4 -22.16 -1.59 -2.83
N PRO A 5 -21.50 -1.44 -3.98
CA PRO A 5 -20.12 -1.86 -4.11
C PRO A 5 -19.21 -0.92 -3.33
N LEU A 6 -18.26 -1.51 -2.61
CA LEU A 6 -17.20 -0.80 -1.92
C LEU A 6 -15.87 -1.22 -2.51
N ILE A 7 -15.03 -0.24 -2.79
CA ILE A 7 -13.67 -0.49 -3.24
C ILE A 7 -12.77 -0.45 -2.01
N VAL A 8 -12.06 -1.55 -1.77
CA VAL A 8 -11.14 -1.69 -0.65
C VAL A 8 -9.74 -1.76 -1.22
N PRO A 9 -8.90 -0.74 -1.02
CA PRO A 9 -7.51 -0.78 -1.45
C PRO A 9 -6.70 -1.67 -0.51
N VAL A 10 -5.85 -2.51 -1.11
CA VAL A 10 -5.07 -3.52 -0.39
C VAL A 10 -3.65 -3.57 -0.92
N LEU A 11 -2.68 -3.71 -0.03
CA LEU A 11 -1.30 -4.05 -0.38
C LEU A 11 -0.99 -5.45 0.11
N SER A 12 -0.46 -6.28 -0.77
CA SER A 12 -0.03 -7.64 -0.44
C SER A 12 1.47 -7.77 -0.65
N ILE A 13 2.17 -8.37 0.29
CA ILE A 13 3.59 -8.67 0.10
C ILE A 13 3.69 -9.96 -0.71
N ILE A 14 4.21 -9.84 -1.94
CA ILE A 14 4.34 -10.98 -2.86
C ILE A 14 5.76 -11.52 -2.95
N LYS A 15 6.76 -10.74 -2.53
CA LYS A 15 8.15 -11.17 -2.43
C LYS A 15 8.80 -10.55 -1.21
N GLY A 16 9.72 -11.30 -0.60
CA GLY A 16 10.48 -10.84 0.56
C GLY A 16 10.16 -11.61 1.82
N PRO A 17 10.74 -11.20 2.97
CA PRO A 17 10.66 -11.96 4.21
C PRO A 17 9.24 -12.19 4.76
N GLN A 18 8.32 -11.30 4.46
CA GLN A 18 6.97 -11.34 5.03
C GLN A 18 5.92 -11.68 3.97
N THR A 19 6.32 -12.44 2.96
CA THR A 19 5.42 -12.84 1.86
C THR A 19 4.15 -13.47 2.39
N GLY A 20 3.01 -13.01 1.86
CA GLY A 20 1.69 -13.47 2.27
C GLY A 20 0.96 -12.49 3.18
N ASN A 21 1.65 -11.52 3.79
CA ASN A 21 0.97 -10.49 4.56
C ASN A 21 0.16 -9.57 3.67
N VAL A 22 -1.03 -9.23 4.14
CA VAL A 22 -1.99 -8.38 3.42
C VAL A 22 -2.39 -7.23 4.33
N PHE A 23 -2.35 -6.02 3.78
CA PHE A 23 -2.70 -4.80 4.52
C PHE A 23 -3.84 -4.08 3.82
N GLU A 24 -4.96 -3.91 4.49
CA GLU A 24 -6.01 -3.04 4.02
C GLU A 24 -5.62 -1.59 4.28
N LEU A 25 -5.78 -0.75 3.26
CA LEU A 25 -5.47 0.67 3.36
C LEU A 25 -6.73 1.42 3.82
N ASP A 26 -7.05 1.32 5.09
CA ASP A 26 -8.30 1.82 5.68
C ASP A 26 -8.19 3.22 6.29
N GLN A 27 -7.00 3.82 6.19
CA GLN A 27 -6.76 5.18 6.69
C GLN A 27 -6.37 6.10 5.55
N PRO A 28 -6.63 7.43 5.68
CA PRO A 28 -6.20 8.39 4.65
C PRO A 28 -4.69 8.41 4.43
N GLU A 29 -3.92 8.09 5.45
CA GLU A 29 -2.47 8.03 5.39
C GLU A 29 -1.98 6.74 6.03
N VAL A 30 -1.15 6.00 5.30
CA VAL A 30 -0.56 4.74 5.75
C VAL A 30 0.94 4.85 5.59
N THR A 31 1.68 4.66 6.68
CA THR A 31 3.14 4.78 6.68
C THR A 31 3.79 3.41 6.53
N ILE A 32 4.92 3.39 5.83
CA ILE A 32 5.69 2.17 5.54
C ILE A 32 7.13 2.38 5.96
N GLY A 33 7.70 1.45 6.70
CA GLY A 33 9.09 1.55 7.07
C GLY A 33 9.55 0.48 8.04
N ARG A 34 10.84 0.55 8.39
CA ARG A 34 11.49 -0.40 9.28
C ARG A 34 11.23 -0.10 10.77
N ASP A 35 10.77 1.11 11.08
CA ASP A 35 10.41 1.42 12.45
C ASP A 35 9.06 0.76 12.78
N PRO A 36 8.95 0.07 13.93
CA PRO A 36 7.71 -0.60 14.30
C PRO A 36 6.50 0.31 14.47
N SER A 37 6.70 1.62 14.57
CA SER A 37 5.60 2.58 14.65
C SER A 37 4.89 2.78 13.31
N ASN A 38 5.47 2.32 12.21
CA ASN A 38 4.82 2.41 10.90
C ASN A 38 3.59 1.50 10.83
N THR A 39 2.59 1.94 10.10
CA THR A 39 1.39 1.14 9.85
C THR A 39 1.75 -0.17 9.15
N ILE A 40 2.62 -0.09 8.15
CA ILE A 40 3.17 -1.27 7.48
C ILE A 40 4.63 -1.38 7.92
N PHE A 41 4.88 -2.32 8.82
CA PHE A 41 6.20 -2.56 9.35
C PHE A 41 6.92 -3.60 8.49
N LEU A 42 7.97 -3.15 7.79
CA LEU A 42 8.81 -4.02 6.97
C LEU A 42 10.15 -4.18 7.67
N ASN A 43 10.33 -5.29 8.35
CA ASN A 43 11.47 -5.56 9.22
C ASN A 43 12.66 -6.09 8.43
N ASP A 44 13.35 -5.18 7.72
CA ASP A 44 14.53 -5.54 6.93
C ASP A 44 15.46 -4.34 6.82
N MET A 45 16.77 -4.61 6.82
CA MET A 45 17.80 -3.56 6.78
C MET A 45 17.80 -2.76 5.48
N THR A 46 17.23 -3.30 4.40
CA THR A 46 17.13 -2.59 3.13
C THR A 46 16.04 -1.54 3.12
N VAL A 47 15.22 -1.50 4.17
CA VAL A 47 14.11 -0.55 4.30
C VAL A 47 14.51 0.56 5.27
N SER A 48 14.28 1.81 4.87
CA SER A 48 14.51 2.96 5.76
C SER A 48 13.49 2.97 6.88
N ARG A 49 13.83 3.56 8.02
CA ARG A 49 12.94 3.64 9.18
C ARG A 49 11.61 4.27 8.83
N SER A 50 11.65 5.39 8.10
CA SER A 50 10.48 6.01 7.48
C SER A 50 10.74 5.99 5.98
N HIS A 51 10.18 5.01 5.28
CA HIS A 51 10.55 4.77 3.88
C HIS A 51 9.59 5.43 2.91
N ALA A 52 8.32 5.23 3.10
CA ALA A 52 7.29 5.74 2.20
C ALA A 52 5.98 5.93 2.93
N LYS A 53 5.05 6.65 2.31
CA LYS A 53 3.69 6.73 2.80
C LYS A 53 2.71 6.66 1.65
N ILE A 54 1.54 6.15 1.95
CA ILE A 54 0.44 6.07 1.01
C ILE A 54 -0.62 7.05 1.45
N LEU A 55 -1.06 7.87 0.52
CA LEU A 55 -2.12 8.85 0.72
C LEU A 55 -3.33 8.41 -0.09
N ARG A 56 -4.49 8.45 0.54
CA ARG A 56 -5.74 8.11 -0.10
C ARG A 56 -6.73 9.25 0.05
N ASN A 57 -7.30 9.67 -1.07
CA ASN A 57 -8.32 10.72 -1.10
C ASN A 57 -9.30 10.45 -2.25
N ALA A 58 -10.21 11.39 -2.49
CA ALA A 58 -11.23 11.24 -3.52
C ALA A 58 -10.65 11.09 -4.94
N ALA A 59 -9.43 11.57 -5.18
CA ALA A 59 -8.77 11.46 -6.47
C ALA A 59 -8.09 10.11 -6.69
N GLY A 60 -7.89 9.32 -5.63
CA GLY A 60 -7.26 8.01 -5.72
C GLY A 60 -6.23 7.75 -4.65
N VAL A 61 -5.31 6.86 -4.96
CA VAL A 61 -4.26 6.41 -4.04
C VAL A 61 -2.90 6.78 -4.63
N LEU A 62 -2.06 7.37 -3.79
CA LEU A 62 -0.74 7.87 -4.16
C LEU A 62 0.29 7.32 -3.17
N ILE A 63 1.46 6.89 -3.66
CA ILE A 63 2.60 6.58 -2.81
C ILE A 63 3.65 7.67 -2.92
N GLU A 64 4.27 8.04 -1.78
CA GLU A 64 5.34 9.02 -1.73
C GLU A 64 6.55 8.42 -1.03
N ASP A 65 7.73 8.59 -1.63
CA ASP A 65 9.00 8.26 -0.98
C ASP A 65 9.35 9.32 0.05
N LEU A 66 9.81 8.93 1.22
CA LEU A 66 10.16 9.84 2.31
C LEU A 66 11.66 10.07 2.42
N GLY A 67 12.35 10.14 1.28
CA GLY A 67 13.79 10.31 1.26
C GLY A 67 14.52 9.03 1.64
N SER A 68 14.01 7.90 1.25
CA SER A 68 14.59 6.60 1.59
C SER A 68 15.98 6.42 0.98
N LEU A 69 16.79 5.57 1.61
CA LEU A 69 18.13 5.29 1.12
C LEU A 69 18.13 4.52 -0.21
N ASN A 70 17.26 3.52 -0.33
CA ASN A 70 17.24 2.62 -1.48
C ASN A 70 16.15 2.93 -2.50
N GLY A 71 15.31 3.92 -2.21
CA GLY A 71 14.25 4.36 -3.11
C GLY A 71 12.97 3.55 -3.01
N THR A 72 11.93 4.11 -3.59
CA THR A 72 10.63 3.48 -3.76
C THR A 72 10.42 3.31 -5.27
N TRP A 73 10.08 2.09 -5.69
CA TRP A 73 9.95 1.74 -7.10
C TRP A 73 8.50 1.33 -7.39
N VAL A 74 7.91 1.95 -8.41
CA VAL A 74 6.56 1.60 -8.85
C VAL A 74 6.63 1.14 -10.29
N ASP A 75 6.17 -0.09 -10.53
CA ASP A 75 6.21 -0.74 -11.85
C ASP A 75 7.58 -0.66 -12.51
N GLY A 76 8.62 -0.87 -11.69
CA GLY A 76 10.01 -0.91 -12.14
C GLY A 76 10.71 0.43 -12.27
N ALA A 77 10.06 1.55 -11.95
CA ALA A 77 10.64 2.88 -12.02
C ALA A 77 10.76 3.48 -10.62
N ILE A 78 11.93 4.08 -10.32
CA ILE A 78 12.12 4.80 -9.08
C ILE A 78 11.31 6.10 -9.13
N VAL A 79 10.59 6.40 -8.04
CA VAL A 79 9.70 7.55 -8.01
C VAL A 79 9.87 8.34 -6.71
N ASN A 80 9.62 9.64 -6.78
CA ASN A 80 9.41 10.46 -5.58
C ASN A 80 7.96 10.33 -5.13
N SER A 81 7.04 10.29 -6.05
CA SER A 81 5.65 9.96 -5.81
C SER A 81 5.02 9.40 -7.08
N ALA A 82 4.01 8.57 -6.92
CA ALA A 82 3.31 7.97 -8.05
C ALA A 82 1.91 7.54 -7.65
N PRO A 83 0.93 7.66 -8.55
CA PRO A 83 -0.37 7.07 -8.32
C PRO A 83 -0.28 5.54 -8.34
N LEU A 84 -1.10 4.89 -7.54
CA LEU A 84 -1.24 3.44 -7.56
C LEU A 84 -2.55 3.07 -8.21
N HIS A 85 -2.48 2.12 -9.14
CA HIS A 85 -3.63 1.58 -9.84
C HIS A 85 -3.73 0.09 -9.53
N ASP A 86 -4.90 -0.47 -9.69
CA ASP A 86 -5.09 -1.90 -9.47
C ASP A 86 -4.05 -2.69 -10.28
N GLY A 87 -3.27 -3.52 -9.59
CA GLY A 87 -2.18 -4.28 -10.18
C GLY A 87 -0.81 -3.59 -10.16
N SER A 88 -0.71 -2.37 -9.63
CA SER A 88 0.60 -1.71 -9.50
C SER A 88 1.52 -2.51 -8.59
N SER A 89 2.79 -2.60 -9.00
CA SER A 89 3.85 -3.24 -8.22
C SER A 89 4.66 -2.16 -7.51
N VAL A 90 4.93 -2.35 -6.22
CA VAL A 90 5.73 -1.45 -5.41
C VAL A 90 6.91 -2.23 -4.84
N GLN A 91 8.13 -1.76 -5.12
CA GLN A 91 9.33 -2.37 -4.58
C GLN A 91 9.95 -1.45 -3.54
N ILE A 92 10.15 -1.98 -2.35
CA ILE A 92 10.76 -1.29 -1.21
C ILE A 92 11.79 -2.23 -0.61
N GLY A 93 13.09 -1.91 -0.77
CA GLY A 93 14.14 -2.81 -0.35
C GLY A 93 14.00 -4.18 -1.00
N THR A 94 14.05 -5.24 -0.20
CA THR A 94 13.88 -6.63 -0.69
C THR A 94 12.43 -7.04 -0.86
N PHE A 95 11.49 -6.16 -0.54
CA PHE A 95 10.06 -6.45 -0.61
C PHE A 95 9.50 -6.04 -1.96
N THR A 96 8.62 -6.87 -2.50
CA THR A 96 7.71 -6.47 -3.58
C THR A 96 6.29 -6.59 -3.05
N LEU A 97 5.57 -5.49 -3.14
CA LEU A 97 4.18 -5.42 -2.73
C LEU A 97 3.33 -5.20 -3.98
N MET A 98 2.13 -5.74 -3.97
CA MET A 98 1.19 -5.50 -5.04
C MET A 98 -0.03 -4.76 -4.50
N TYR A 99 -0.41 -3.70 -5.19
CA TYR A 99 -1.58 -2.91 -4.87
C TYR A 99 -2.78 -3.46 -5.64
N HIS A 100 -3.85 -3.72 -4.91
CA HIS A 100 -5.11 -4.20 -5.47
C HIS A 100 -6.27 -3.37 -4.96
N GLU A 101 -7.28 -3.26 -5.79
CA GLU A 101 -8.57 -2.72 -5.40
C GLU A 101 -9.57 -3.85 -5.42
N SER A 102 -9.94 -4.32 -4.24
CA SER A 102 -10.97 -5.34 -4.10
C SER A 102 -12.33 -4.69 -4.07
N THR A 103 -13.29 -5.27 -4.78
CA THR A 103 -14.67 -4.82 -4.70
C THR A 103 -15.43 -5.75 -3.78
N VAL A 104 -16.04 -5.15 -2.76
CA VAL A 104 -16.87 -5.86 -1.79
C VAL A 104 -18.27 -5.31 -1.88
N GLU A 105 -19.26 -6.20 -2.01
CA GLU A 105 -20.63 -5.77 -1.97
C GLU A 105 -21.09 -5.61 -0.53
N ARG A 106 -21.63 -4.45 -0.23
CA ARG A 106 -22.30 -4.19 1.02
C ARG A 106 -23.79 -4.28 0.79
N ILE A 107 -24.42 -5.22 1.44
CA ILE A 107 -25.88 -5.38 1.37
C ILE A 107 -26.51 -4.58 2.49
N GLU A 108 -27.37 -3.64 2.12
CA GLU A 108 -28.14 -2.85 3.07
C GLU A 108 -29.55 -3.38 3.11
N THR A 109 -29.99 -3.76 4.31
CA THR A 109 -31.39 -4.09 4.52
C THR A 109 -32.09 -2.80 4.92
N GLY A 110 -32.85 -2.22 4.00
CA GLY A 110 -33.66 -1.04 4.29
C GLY A 110 -34.81 -1.43 5.20
N GLU A 111 -35.01 -0.64 6.23
CA GLU A 111 -36.09 -0.85 7.20
C GLU A 111 -37.16 0.20 7.08
#